data_a10d33637004e0aa99f8bf5bc9ead2ec
#
_entry.id   a10d33637004e0aa99f8bf5bc9ead2ec
#
_cell.length_a   1.000
_cell.length_b   1.000
_cell.length_c   1.000
_cell.angle_alpha   90.00
_cell.angle_beta   90.00
_cell.angle_gamma   90.00
#
_symmetry.space_group_name_H-M   'P 1'
#
loop_
_entity.id
_entity.type
_entity.pdbx_description
1 polymer ?
#
loop_
_entity_poly.entity_id
_entity_poly.type
_entity_poly.pdbx_seq_one_letter_code
_entity_poly.pdbx_strand_id
1 'polypeptide(L)'
;MSEQNLPTGAADPSTNLNLQGGAAIVAPVSAFPGGVPGNALVVLPLSKPSDELLDSIKKGPVALEVEQMWKMLGFNGPAVQVQDAEGRPIAIGLEDLLGGLEKHWQENKDDVNRGRLYAQELMKYSRFEQAEKVLGRLVALGGTGDDWLALGITQLQQEKWDKAEATLKGAQNLLPKNPFPTLHLAKVYQGLKNTAKERETIEAAIALEPNAVDAWAYLYSQIRQAESEDAALKAVAALADKEPNNRTAAPYIALQGLYANEETGRDKALEFAKLAVSRNENDPLALICLSALYGQAGDLDSIINLLAKHESKMTSDVRLANNYFEALFQKRQIDRVTKLLNALAGSQNREVKQFAIERSRAVAQYLQQQQQQLAGAAGGGVPGLPKRG
;
A
#
# COMPACT_ATOMS: atom_id res chain seq x y z
N MET A 1 16.26 41.32 0.53
CA MET A 1 16.19 41.06 1.96
C MET A 1 14.74 41.08 2.35
N SER A 2 14.17 39.99 2.58
CA SER A 2 13.05 39.60 3.43
C SER A 2 12.47 38.27 2.86
N GLU A 3 12.86 37.20 3.51
CA GLU A 3 12.30 35.86 3.35
C GLU A 3 10.83 35.92 3.74
N GLN A 4 9.95 35.69 2.81
CA GLN A 4 8.54 35.45 3.11
C GLN A 4 8.34 33.93 3.27
N ASN A 5 8.11 33.54 4.53
CA ASN A 5 7.62 32.22 4.93
C ASN A 5 6.35 31.89 4.15
N LEU A 6 6.41 30.86 3.34
CA LEU A 6 5.25 30.17 2.82
C LEU A 6 4.64 29.30 3.95
N PRO A 7 3.34 29.39 4.21
CA PRO A 7 2.70 28.51 5.17
C PRO A 7 2.63 27.09 4.59
N THR A 8 3.35 26.17 5.20
CA THR A 8 3.17 24.72 5.05
C THR A 8 1.91 24.33 5.81
N GLY A 9 0.77 24.46 5.18
CA GLY A 9 -0.50 23.96 5.64
C GLY A 9 -1.15 23.23 4.49
N ALA A 10 -0.80 21.96 4.30
CA ALA A 10 -1.66 21.05 3.58
C ALA A 10 -2.96 20.94 4.39
N ALA A 11 -4.01 21.57 3.91
CA ALA A 11 -5.34 21.43 4.48
C ALA A 11 -5.74 19.97 4.34
N ASP A 12 -5.96 19.32 5.47
CA ASP A 12 -6.52 17.98 5.58
C ASP A 12 -7.87 17.95 4.84
N PRO A 13 -8.03 17.14 3.77
CA PRO A 13 -9.25 17.11 2.98
C PRO A 13 -10.46 16.56 3.74
N SER A 14 -10.29 16.07 4.97
CA SER A 14 -11.37 15.52 5.80
C SER A 14 -12.20 16.59 6.54
N THR A 15 -11.79 17.86 6.53
CA THR A 15 -12.33 18.88 7.45
C THR A 15 -13.64 19.55 7.05
N ASN A 16 -14.29 19.23 5.89
CA ASN A 16 -15.48 19.96 5.45
C ASN A 16 -16.65 19.14 4.91
N LEU A 17 -16.76 17.86 5.26
CA LEU A 17 -18.02 17.16 5.09
C LEU A 17 -18.97 17.50 6.24
N ASN A 18 -19.62 18.65 6.14
CA ASN A 18 -20.66 19.04 7.08
C ASN A 18 -21.90 18.17 6.81
N LEU A 19 -21.93 16.99 7.42
CA LEU A 19 -23.09 16.10 7.42
C LEU A 19 -24.20 16.75 8.24
N GLN A 20 -24.88 17.74 7.66
CA GLN A 20 -26.03 18.35 8.30
C GLN A 20 -27.19 17.35 8.37
N GLY A 21 -27.51 17.02 9.53
CA GLY A 21 -28.84 16.60 9.93
C GLY A 21 -29.00 15.10 10.18
N GLY A 22 -28.67 14.65 11.36
CA GLY A 22 -29.23 13.43 11.88
C GLY A 22 -28.37 12.72 12.94
N ALA A 23 -29.04 12.01 13.82
CA ALA A 23 -28.36 11.27 14.88
C ALA A 23 -27.49 10.15 14.29
N ALA A 24 -26.21 10.20 14.55
CA ALA A 24 -25.26 9.15 14.20
C ALA A 24 -25.30 8.07 15.28
N ILE A 25 -25.38 6.81 14.88
CA ILE A 25 -25.18 5.69 15.80
C ILE A 25 -23.71 5.32 15.74
N VAL A 26 -23.12 5.27 16.93
CA VAL A 26 -21.70 4.93 17.11
C VAL A 26 -21.61 3.50 17.63
N ALA A 27 -21.08 2.57 16.84
CA ALA A 27 -20.78 1.21 17.28
C ALA A 27 -19.28 1.03 17.55
N PRO A 28 -18.89 0.37 18.64
CA PRO A 28 -17.48 0.11 18.91
C PRO A 28 -16.91 -0.91 17.92
N VAL A 29 -15.68 -0.71 17.49
CA VAL A 29 -14.95 -1.47 16.48
C VAL A 29 -14.66 -2.92 16.85
N SER A 30 -14.80 -3.28 18.11
CA SER A 30 -14.74 -4.68 18.53
C SER A 30 -15.79 -5.58 17.82
N ALA A 31 -16.70 -4.99 17.06
CA ALA A 31 -17.70 -5.70 16.25
C ALA A 31 -17.19 -6.18 14.88
N PHE A 32 -15.95 -5.87 14.47
CA PHE A 32 -15.46 -6.23 13.14
C PHE A 32 -14.39 -7.34 13.20
N PRO A 33 -14.57 -8.47 12.50
CA PRO A 33 -13.51 -9.45 12.33
C PRO A 33 -12.53 -8.98 11.27
N GLY A 34 -11.28 -8.87 11.63
CA GLY A 34 -10.22 -8.55 10.69
C GLY A 34 -9.27 -7.45 11.15
N GLY A 35 -9.28 -7.14 12.44
CA GLY A 35 -8.16 -6.41 13.04
C GLY A 35 -8.00 -4.97 12.59
N VAL A 36 -9.07 -4.19 12.62
CA VAL A 36 -8.96 -2.74 12.62
C VAL A 36 -8.43 -2.32 14.00
N PRO A 37 -7.36 -1.53 14.11
CA PRO A 37 -6.80 -1.13 15.41
C PRO A 37 -7.87 -0.48 16.27
N GLY A 38 -7.97 -0.89 17.56
CA GLY A 38 -9.01 -0.45 18.47
C GLY A 38 -9.12 1.06 18.51
N ASN A 39 -10.32 1.54 18.27
CA ASN A 39 -10.95 2.85 18.33
C ASN A 39 -11.70 3.25 17.07
N ALA A 40 -11.96 2.35 16.14
CA ALA A 40 -12.82 2.64 15.02
C ALA A 40 -14.27 2.71 15.49
N LEU A 41 -14.94 3.81 15.21
CA LEU A 41 -16.37 3.99 15.38
C LEU A 41 -17.02 3.98 14.01
N VAL A 42 -18.08 3.23 13.84
CA VAL A 42 -18.90 3.31 12.64
C VAL A 42 -20.01 4.29 12.90
N VAL A 43 -19.97 5.42 12.22
CA VAL A 43 -21.05 6.40 12.24
C VAL A 43 -21.94 6.13 11.04
N LEU A 44 -23.21 5.94 11.29
CA LEU A 44 -24.18 5.63 10.24
C LEU A 44 -25.05 6.84 9.99
N PRO A 45 -25.25 7.23 8.72
CA PRO A 45 -26.24 8.27 8.45
C PRO A 45 -27.66 7.69 8.57
N LEU A 46 -28.46 8.25 9.25
CA LEU A 46 -29.77 8.88 9.29
C LEU A 46 -31.01 8.16 8.82
N SER A 47 -31.04 6.87 8.61
CA SER A 47 -32.29 6.14 8.74
C SER A 47 -32.27 5.41 10.08
N LYS A 48 -33.40 5.30 10.74
CA LYS A 48 -33.51 4.58 12.02
C LYS A 48 -32.85 3.21 11.89
N PRO A 49 -31.82 2.89 12.70
CA PRO A 49 -31.29 1.54 12.76
C PRO A 49 -32.39 0.60 13.22
N SER A 50 -32.38 -0.63 12.72
CA SER A 50 -33.32 -1.64 13.22
C SER A 50 -33.06 -1.94 14.67
N ASP A 51 -34.10 -2.18 15.45
CA ASP A 51 -33.97 -2.54 16.87
C ASP A 51 -33.12 -3.80 17.06
N GLU A 52 -33.10 -4.72 16.08
CA GLU A 52 -32.25 -5.91 16.04
C GLU A 52 -30.76 -5.60 16.01
N LEU A 53 -30.35 -4.59 15.24
CA LEU A 53 -28.96 -4.15 15.24
C LEU A 53 -28.56 -3.48 16.55
N LEU A 54 -29.40 -2.61 17.07
CA LEU A 54 -29.18 -1.95 18.38
C LEU A 54 -29.03 -2.99 19.48
N ASP A 55 -29.84 -4.03 19.46
CA ASP A 55 -29.78 -5.15 20.39
C ASP A 55 -28.52 -6.01 20.20
N SER A 56 -28.07 -6.22 18.99
CA SER A 56 -26.81 -6.96 18.72
C SER A 56 -25.58 -6.20 19.20
N ILE A 57 -25.56 -4.87 19.04
CA ILE A 57 -24.48 -3.99 19.53
C ILE A 57 -24.44 -4.02 21.08
N LYS A 58 -25.58 -4.01 21.75
CA LYS A 58 -25.66 -4.09 23.22
C LYS A 58 -25.21 -5.45 23.79
N LYS A 59 -25.33 -6.52 23.03
CA LYS A 59 -25.00 -7.90 23.46
C LYS A 59 -23.55 -8.31 23.28
N GLY A 60 -22.71 -7.47 22.69
CA GLY A 60 -21.27 -7.75 22.51
C GLY A 60 -20.82 -7.72 21.04
N PRO A 61 -19.54 -7.97 20.76
CA PRO A 61 -18.97 -7.81 19.44
C PRO A 61 -19.59 -8.81 18.47
N VAL A 62 -20.38 -8.30 17.52
CA VAL A 62 -20.82 -9.05 16.34
C VAL A 62 -19.83 -8.82 15.24
N ALA A 63 -19.20 -9.90 14.80
CA ALA A 63 -18.25 -9.90 13.70
C ALA A 63 -18.98 -9.73 12.36
N LEU A 64 -19.34 -8.49 12.01
CA LEU A 64 -19.98 -8.16 10.75
C LEU A 64 -19.04 -7.32 9.90
N GLU A 65 -18.92 -7.68 8.62
CA GLU A 65 -18.31 -6.81 7.63
C GLU A 65 -19.16 -5.53 7.46
N VAL A 66 -18.51 -4.40 7.14
CA VAL A 66 -19.19 -3.10 6.98
C VAL A 66 -20.42 -3.22 6.04
N GLU A 67 -20.29 -3.99 4.97
CA GLU A 67 -21.35 -4.23 4.00
C GLU A 67 -22.55 -5.01 4.57
N GLN A 68 -22.28 -6.00 5.42
CA GLN A 68 -23.34 -6.75 6.10
C GLN A 68 -24.07 -5.89 7.10
N MET A 69 -23.33 -5.11 7.88
CA MET A 69 -23.91 -4.17 8.83
C MET A 69 -24.72 -3.09 8.13
N TRP A 70 -24.25 -2.57 7.02
CA TRP A 70 -24.95 -1.60 6.19
C TRP A 70 -26.32 -2.14 5.71
N LYS A 71 -26.35 -3.39 5.23
CA LYS A 71 -27.59 -4.09 4.82
C LYS A 71 -28.53 -4.36 6.00
N MET A 72 -27.99 -4.77 7.16
CA MET A 72 -28.79 -5.00 8.37
C MET A 72 -29.47 -3.74 8.88
N LEU A 73 -28.89 -2.57 8.65
CA LEU A 73 -29.46 -1.27 8.98
C LEU A 73 -30.54 -0.80 8.00
N GLY A 74 -30.84 -1.61 6.97
CA GLY A 74 -31.85 -1.28 5.96
C GLY A 74 -31.37 -0.30 4.90
N PHE A 75 -30.06 -0.06 4.79
CA PHE A 75 -29.50 0.75 3.72
C PHE A 75 -29.30 -0.05 2.46
N ASN A 76 -29.55 0.55 1.32
CA ASN A 76 -29.34 -0.02 0.00
C ASN A 76 -28.05 0.51 -0.63
N GLY A 77 -27.37 -0.34 -1.43
CA GLY A 77 -26.16 0.03 -2.15
C GLY A 77 -24.86 -0.24 -1.38
N PRO A 78 -23.70 0.01 -2.01
CA PRO A 78 -22.40 -0.22 -1.41
C PRO A 78 -22.12 0.80 -0.30
N ALA A 79 -21.58 0.33 0.82
CA ALA A 79 -21.03 1.15 1.89
C ALA A 79 -19.53 1.33 1.69
N VAL A 80 -19.03 2.51 2.03
CA VAL A 80 -17.61 2.86 2.00
C VAL A 80 -17.17 3.33 3.37
N GLN A 81 -15.93 3.03 3.70
CA GLN A 81 -15.33 3.50 4.93
C GLN A 81 -14.52 4.77 4.65
N VAL A 82 -14.84 5.84 5.37
CA VAL A 82 -14.12 7.12 5.34
C VAL A 82 -13.68 7.48 6.76
N GLN A 83 -12.93 8.56 6.91
CA GLN A 83 -12.59 9.09 8.23
C GLN A 83 -13.35 10.39 8.47
N ASP A 84 -13.79 10.60 9.72
CA ASP A 84 -14.35 11.89 10.14
C ASP A 84 -13.23 12.90 10.46
N ALA A 85 -13.62 14.12 10.86
CA ALA A 85 -12.68 15.19 11.17
C ALA A 85 -11.70 14.84 12.31
N GLU A 86 -12.05 13.91 13.19
CA GLU A 86 -11.22 13.41 14.27
C GLU A 86 -10.40 12.17 13.88
N GLY A 87 -10.43 11.77 12.59
CA GLY A 87 -9.72 10.59 12.07
C GLY A 87 -10.37 9.25 12.44
N ARG A 88 -11.63 9.24 12.92
CA ARG A 88 -12.35 8.03 13.27
C ARG A 88 -12.99 7.42 12.00
N PRO A 89 -12.88 6.12 11.77
CA PRO A 89 -13.51 5.49 10.63
C PRO A 89 -15.04 5.51 10.76
N ILE A 90 -15.68 5.94 9.70
CA ILE A 90 -17.15 5.96 9.57
C ILE A 90 -17.56 5.21 8.31
N ALA A 91 -18.73 4.57 8.33
CA ALA A 91 -19.35 3.99 7.16
C ALA A 91 -20.41 4.96 6.59
N ILE A 92 -20.36 5.18 5.29
CA ILE A 92 -21.30 6.02 4.55
C ILE A 92 -21.70 5.31 3.25
N GLY A 93 -22.92 5.55 2.76
CA GLY A 93 -23.32 5.08 1.44
C GLY A 93 -22.45 5.71 0.35
N LEU A 94 -22.03 4.91 -0.65
CA LEU A 94 -21.22 5.43 -1.75
C LEU A 94 -21.90 6.59 -2.48
N GLU A 95 -23.18 6.45 -2.79
CA GLU A 95 -23.92 7.50 -3.50
C GLU A 95 -24.11 8.76 -2.63
N ASP A 96 -24.22 8.61 -1.31
CA ASP A 96 -24.28 9.74 -0.38
C ASP A 96 -22.93 10.49 -0.34
N LEU A 97 -21.82 9.75 -0.31
CA LEU A 97 -20.48 10.34 -0.39
C LEU A 97 -20.29 11.11 -1.70
N LEU A 98 -20.55 10.45 -2.83
CA LEU A 98 -20.35 11.07 -4.15
C LEU A 98 -21.30 12.25 -4.37
N GLY A 99 -22.57 12.13 -3.94
CA GLY A 99 -23.54 13.24 -4.00
C GLY A 99 -23.16 14.42 -3.11
N GLY A 100 -22.60 14.18 -1.94
CA GLY A 100 -22.08 15.22 -1.04
C GLY A 100 -20.89 15.96 -1.67
N LEU A 101 -19.94 15.22 -2.26
CA LEU A 101 -18.77 15.79 -2.96
C LEU A 101 -19.18 16.54 -4.22
N GLU A 102 -20.16 16.03 -4.98
CA GLU A 102 -20.71 16.72 -6.14
C GLU A 102 -21.30 18.06 -5.74
N LYS A 103 -22.18 18.07 -4.72
CA LYS A 103 -22.78 19.33 -4.22
C LYS A 103 -21.72 20.32 -3.78
N HIS A 104 -20.72 19.84 -3.02
CA HIS A 104 -19.62 20.70 -2.56
C HIS A 104 -18.82 21.31 -3.72
N TRP A 105 -18.57 20.56 -4.80
CA TRP A 105 -17.94 21.08 -6.01
C TRP A 105 -18.86 22.02 -6.80
N GLN A 106 -20.15 21.73 -6.91
CA GLN A 106 -21.13 22.56 -7.62
C GLN A 106 -21.28 23.95 -7.03
N GLU A 107 -21.06 24.12 -5.72
CA GLU A 107 -21.07 25.43 -5.05
C GLU A 107 -19.96 26.36 -5.56
N ASN A 108 -18.82 25.82 -5.96
CA ASN A 108 -17.73 26.58 -6.58
C ASN A 108 -16.94 25.69 -7.56
N LYS A 109 -17.39 25.62 -8.82
CA LYS A 109 -16.79 24.80 -9.88
C LYS A 109 -15.40 25.26 -10.32
N ASP A 110 -14.95 26.44 -9.92
CA ASP A 110 -13.63 26.98 -10.22
C ASP A 110 -12.65 26.68 -9.07
N ASP A 111 -13.13 26.11 -7.96
CA ASP A 111 -12.26 25.59 -6.90
C ASP A 111 -11.62 24.28 -7.33
N VAL A 112 -10.36 24.39 -7.72
CA VAL A 112 -9.56 23.26 -8.23
C VAL A 112 -9.42 22.13 -7.20
N ASN A 113 -9.32 22.47 -5.90
CA ASN A 113 -9.14 21.48 -4.84
C ASN A 113 -10.42 20.66 -4.61
N ARG A 114 -11.58 21.31 -4.62
CA ARG A 114 -12.87 20.61 -4.55
C ARG A 114 -13.06 19.69 -5.75
N GLY A 115 -12.70 20.15 -6.94
CA GLY A 115 -12.77 19.36 -8.16
C GLY A 115 -11.84 18.15 -8.13
N ARG A 116 -10.59 18.31 -7.66
CA ARG A 116 -9.62 17.20 -7.52
C ARG A 116 -10.13 16.15 -6.55
N LEU A 117 -10.60 16.56 -5.37
CA LEU A 117 -11.15 15.63 -4.39
C LEU A 117 -12.32 14.82 -4.97
N TYR A 118 -13.27 15.49 -5.62
CA TYR A 118 -14.42 14.81 -6.23
C TYR A 118 -13.98 13.88 -7.37
N ALA A 119 -13.09 14.31 -8.26
CA ALA A 119 -12.57 13.48 -9.35
C ALA A 119 -11.82 12.26 -8.82
N GLN A 120 -11.01 12.40 -7.75
CA GLN A 120 -10.28 11.31 -7.14
C GLN A 120 -11.22 10.21 -6.61
N GLU A 121 -12.27 10.60 -5.88
CA GLU A 121 -13.24 9.62 -5.38
C GLU A 121 -14.05 8.99 -6.53
N LEU A 122 -14.42 9.76 -7.56
CA LEU A 122 -15.06 9.20 -8.75
C LEU A 122 -14.19 8.15 -9.44
N MET A 123 -12.89 8.42 -9.62
CA MET A 123 -11.94 7.46 -10.21
C MET A 123 -11.79 6.20 -9.35
N LYS A 124 -11.67 6.37 -8.03
CA LYS A 124 -11.54 5.27 -7.07
C LYS A 124 -12.71 4.29 -7.15
N TYR A 125 -13.92 4.80 -7.37
CA TYR A 125 -15.12 3.98 -7.51
C TYR A 125 -15.54 3.75 -8.96
N SER A 126 -14.61 3.91 -9.91
CA SER A 126 -14.79 3.63 -11.35
C SER A 126 -15.93 4.43 -12.01
N ARG A 127 -16.26 5.61 -11.49
CA ARG A 127 -17.23 6.54 -12.08
C ARG A 127 -16.54 7.40 -13.16
N PHE A 128 -15.93 6.75 -14.14
CA PHE A 128 -15.01 7.40 -15.08
C PHE A 128 -15.66 8.47 -15.96
N GLU A 129 -16.90 8.31 -16.35
CA GLU A 129 -17.62 9.32 -17.16
C GLU A 129 -17.84 10.63 -16.40
N GLN A 130 -18.14 10.52 -15.11
CA GLN A 130 -18.29 11.69 -14.25
C GLN A 130 -16.91 12.30 -13.94
N ALA A 131 -15.91 11.49 -13.66
CA ALA A 131 -14.54 11.93 -13.44
C ALA A 131 -13.97 12.69 -14.66
N GLU A 132 -14.21 12.20 -15.89
CA GLU A 132 -13.77 12.87 -17.12
C GLU A 132 -14.35 14.28 -17.24
N LYS A 133 -15.62 14.49 -16.88
CA LYS A 133 -16.24 15.82 -16.91
C LYS A 133 -15.61 16.79 -15.91
N VAL A 134 -15.35 16.31 -14.69
CA VAL A 134 -14.72 17.12 -13.64
C VAL A 134 -13.28 17.46 -14.02
N LEU A 135 -12.47 16.44 -14.38
CA LEU A 135 -11.09 16.61 -14.77
C LEU A 135 -10.93 17.47 -16.03
N GLY A 136 -11.82 17.30 -17.01
CA GLY A 136 -11.86 18.19 -18.20
C GLY A 136 -12.07 19.65 -17.83
N ARG A 137 -12.90 19.94 -16.82
CA ARG A 137 -13.05 21.31 -16.31
C ARG A 137 -11.78 21.79 -15.62
N LEU A 138 -11.13 20.96 -14.80
CA LEU A 138 -9.88 21.34 -14.13
C LEU A 138 -8.79 21.66 -15.13
N VAL A 139 -8.63 20.85 -16.17
CA VAL A 139 -7.68 21.08 -17.25
C VAL A 139 -7.98 22.40 -17.98
N ALA A 140 -9.26 22.69 -18.26
CA ALA A 140 -9.68 23.94 -18.90
C ALA A 140 -9.42 25.19 -18.03
N LEU A 141 -9.37 25.03 -16.72
CA LEU A 141 -9.00 26.10 -15.77
C LEU A 141 -7.48 26.30 -15.63
N GLY A 142 -6.67 25.67 -16.45
CA GLY A 142 -5.20 25.71 -16.37
C GLY A 142 -4.62 24.65 -15.45
N GLY A 143 -5.23 23.45 -15.44
CA GLY A 143 -4.83 22.32 -14.62
C GLY A 143 -3.35 21.95 -14.73
N THR A 144 -2.85 21.35 -13.64
CA THR A 144 -1.46 20.86 -13.54
C THR A 144 -1.23 19.63 -14.43
N GLY A 145 0.04 19.22 -14.59
CA GLY A 145 0.38 17.98 -15.28
C GLY A 145 -0.29 16.74 -14.68
N ASP A 146 -0.51 16.74 -13.34
CA ASP A 146 -1.21 15.65 -12.65
C ASP A 146 -2.71 15.62 -12.99
N ASP A 147 -3.35 16.78 -13.18
CA ASP A 147 -4.74 16.83 -13.64
C ASP A 147 -4.89 16.29 -15.07
N TRP A 148 -3.93 16.61 -15.95
CA TRP A 148 -3.84 16.04 -17.29
C TRP A 148 -3.61 14.53 -17.25
N LEU A 149 -2.72 14.06 -16.39
CA LEU A 149 -2.46 12.64 -16.20
C LEU A 149 -3.72 11.90 -15.73
N ALA A 150 -4.39 12.43 -14.72
CA ALA A 150 -5.63 11.86 -14.21
C ALA A 150 -6.73 11.80 -15.28
N LEU A 151 -6.88 12.86 -16.09
CA LEU A 151 -7.82 12.89 -17.22
C LEU A 151 -7.47 11.82 -18.25
N GLY A 152 -6.20 11.71 -18.64
CA GLY A 152 -5.73 10.71 -19.60
C GLY A 152 -5.95 9.28 -19.11
N ILE A 153 -5.67 9.00 -17.82
CA ILE A 153 -5.97 7.70 -17.19
C ILE A 153 -7.47 7.42 -17.22
N THR A 154 -8.29 8.42 -16.89
CA THR A 154 -9.75 8.29 -16.90
C THR A 154 -10.29 7.96 -18.30
N GLN A 155 -9.74 8.57 -19.33
CA GLN A 155 -10.10 8.30 -20.74
C GLN A 155 -9.61 6.92 -21.20
N LEU A 156 -8.43 6.50 -20.75
CA LEU A 156 -7.88 5.17 -21.01
C LEU A 156 -8.78 4.08 -20.39
N GLN A 157 -9.26 4.26 -19.17
CA GLN A 157 -10.19 3.32 -18.54
C GLN A 157 -11.55 3.21 -19.24
N GLN A 158 -11.90 4.21 -20.04
CA GLN A 158 -13.09 4.22 -20.91
C GLN A 158 -12.78 3.77 -22.34
N GLU A 159 -11.57 3.28 -22.61
CA GLU A 159 -11.10 2.86 -23.93
C GLU A 159 -11.19 3.98 -25.00
N LYS A 160 -11.16 5.24 -24.56
CA LYS A 160 -11.16 6.41 -25.45
C LYS A 160 -9.74 6.71 -25.94
N TRP A 161 -9.16 5.77 -26.70
CA TRP A 161 -7.74 5.71 -27.01
C TRP A 161 -7.17 7.01 -27.61
N ASP A 162 -7.81 7.58 -28.62
CA ASP A 162 -7.33 8.81 -29.28
C ASP A 162 -7.33 10.01 -28.33
N LYS A 163 -8.36 10.13 -27.48
CA LYS A 163 -8.41 11.18 -26.47
C LYS A 163 -7.34 10.98 -25.40
N ALA A 164 -7.23 9.75 -24.92
CA ALA A 164 -6.21 9.39 -23.93
C ALA A 164 -4.80 9.66 -24.45
N GLU A 165 -4.50 9.33 -25.71
CA GLU A 165 -3.21 9.62 -26.33
C GLU A 165 -2.91 11.12 -26.31
N ALA A 166 -3.84 11.93 -26.80
CA ALA A 166 -3.65 13.39 -26.86
C ALA A 166 -3.48 13.99 -25.46
N THR A 167 -4.30 13.58 -24.51
CA THR A 167 -4.27 14.07 -23.12
C THR A 167 -2.99 13.64 -22.40
N LEU A 168 -2.57 12.38 -22.54
CA LEU A 168 -1.35 11.86 -21.90
C LEU A 168 -0.08 12.50 -22.50
N LYS A 169 -0.05 12.82 -23.79
CA LYS A 169 1.03 13.61 -24.39
C LYS A 169 1.08 15.03 -23.78
N GLY A 170 -0.07 15.63 -23.53
CA GLY A 170 -0.15 16.88 -22.79
C GLY A 170 0.44 16.77 -21.39
N ALA A 171 0.07 15.72 -20.65
CA ALA A 171 0.63 15.41 -19.33
C ALA A 171 2.16 15.21 -19.40
N GLN A 172 2.66 14.46 -20.39
CA GLN A 172 4.10 14.22 -20.60
C GLN A 172 4.88 15.52 -20.80
N ASN A 173 4.34 16.46 -21.56
CA ASN A 173 4.96 17.76 -21.76
C ASN A 173 5.04 18.59 -20.47
N LEU A 174 4.03 18.50 -19.62
CA LEU A 174 3.97 19.20 -18.32
C LEU A 174 4.78 18.49 -17.23
N LEU A 175 5.00 17.21 -17.36
CA LEU A 175 5.71 16.36 -16.40
C LEU A 175 6.87 15.60 -17.09
N PRO A 176 7.87 16.30 -17.68
CA PRO A 176 8.87 15.65 -18.56
C PRO A 176 9.80 14.65 -17.85
N LYS A 177 9.88 14.70 -16.53
CA LYS A 177 10.69 13.74 -15.72
C LYS A 177 9.86 12.66 -15.05
N ASN A 178 8.54 12.70 -15.19
CA ASN A 178 7.65 11.72 -14.59
C ASN A 178 7.41 10.58 -15.59
N PRO A 179 7.72 9.32 -15.27
CA PRO A 179 7.52 8.19 -16.17
C PRO A 179 6.05 7.79 -16.35
N PHE A 180 5.16 8.18 -15.42
CA PHE A 180 3.77 7.74 -15.43
C PHE A 180 2.98 8.12 -16.68
N PRO A 181 3.04 9.37 -17.22
CA PRO A 181 2.37 9.70 -18.47
C PRO A 181 2.83 8.79 -19.60
N THR A 182 4.14 8.51 -19.67
CA THR A 182 4.75 7.65 -20.68
C THR A 182 4.28 6.20 -20.55
N LEU A 183 4.22 5.66 -19.32
CA LEU A 183 3.69 4.32 -19.05
C LEU A 183 2.20 4.17 -19.42
N HIS A 184 1.41 5.20 -19.16
CA HIS A 184 0.01 5.18 -19.56
C HIS A 184 -0.18 5.34 -21.08
N LEU A 185 0.72 6.05 -21.78
CA LEU A 185 0.76 6.05 -23.24
C LEU A 185 1.06 4.65 -23.81
N ALA A 186 1.96 3.88 -23.20
CA ALA A 186 2.19 2.50 -23.60
C ALA A 186 0.90 1.65 -23.52
N LYS A 187 0.10 1.82 -22.45
CA LYS A 187 -1.21 1.15 -22.33
C LYS A 187 -2.20 1.59 -23.42
N VAL A 188 -2.17 2.85 -23.84
CA VAL A 188 -2.95 3.32 -25.00
C VAL A 188 -2.53 2.58 -26.26
N TYR A 189 -1.22 2.47 -26.54
CA TYR A 189 -0.71 1.76 -27.70
C TYR A 189 -0.99 0.26 -27.66
N GLN A 190 -1.03 -0.35 -26.47
CA GLN A 190 -1.52 -1.71 -26.27
C GLN A 190 -2.99 -1.85 -26.70
N GLY A 191 -3.88 -0.94 -26.26
CA GLY A 191 -5.28 -0.92 -26.67
C GLY A 191 -5.46 -0.72 -28.16
N LEU A 192 -4.62 0.12 -28.77
CA LEU A 192 -4.56 0.35 -30.23
C LEU A 192 -3.86 -0.80 -31.00
N LYS A 193 -3.38 -1.84 -30.30
CA LYS A 193 -2.64 -2.98 -30.87
C LYS A 193 -1.38 -2.58 -31.64
N ASN A 194 -0.76 -1.48 -31.25
CA ASN A 194 0.49 -0.99 -31.84
C ASN A 194 1.69 -1.43 -30.99
N THR A 195 2.05 -2.70 -31.10
CA THR A 195 3.10 -3.35 -30.30
C THR A 195 4.46 -2.67 -30.39
N ALA A 196 4.79 -2.11 -31.57
CA ALA A 196 6.06 -1.41 -31.76
C ALA A 196 6.13 -0.12 -30.94
N LYS A 197 5.10 0.73 -31.00
CA LYS A 197 5.02 1.96 -30.20
C LYS A 197 4.86 1.66 -28.71
N GLU A 198 4.12 0.61 -28.35
CA GLU A 198 3.98 0.17 -26.98
C GLU A 198 5.37 -0.10 -26.38
N ARG A 199 6.18 -0.93 -27.02
CA ARG A 199 7.52 -1.28 -26.57
C ARG A 199 8.45 -0.07 -26.49
N GLU A 200 8.52 0.74 -27.56
CA GLU A 200 9.31 1.97 -27.57
C GLU A 200 8.96 2.89 -26.40
N THR A 201 7.66 3.01 -26.10
CA THR A 201 7.17 3.88 -25.04
C THR A 201 7.50 3.33 -23.64
N ILE A 202 7.46 2.00 -23.44
CA ILE A 202 7.88 1.38 -22.19
C ILE A 202 9.38 1.59 -21.97
N GLU A 203 10.21 1.37 -23.00
CA GLU A 203 11.65 1.58 -22.93
C GLU A 203 11.98 3.06 -22.61
N ALA A 204 11.24 4.01 -23.20
CA ALA A 204 11.36 5.42 -22.89
C ALA A 204 11.00 5.74 -21.42
N ALA A 205 9.99 5.09 -20.86
CA ALA A 205 9.63 5.25 -19.46
C ALA A 205 10.73 4.69 -18.51
N ILE A 206 11.34 3.56 -18.86
CA ILE A 206 12.48 2.99 -18.13
C ILE A 206 13.69 3.95 -18.19
N ALA A 207 13.94 4.57 -19.33
CA ALA A 207 15.03 5.54 -19.46
C ALA A 207 14.82 6.81 -18.61
N LEU A 208 13.55 7.22 -18.40
CA LEU A 208 13.21 8.32 -17.48
C LEU A 208 13.41 7.95 -16.02
N GLU A 209 13.02 6.74 -15.63
CA GLU A 209 13.11 6.26 -14.24
C GLU A 209 13.52 4.77 -14.23
N PRO A 210 14.84 4.48 -14.26
CA PRO A 210 15.35 3.11 -14.29
C PRO A 210 14.96 2.27 -13.06
N ASN A 211 14.58 2.91 -11.95
CA ASN A 211 14.13 2.23 -10.74
C ASN A 211 12.62 1.92 -10.72
N ALA A 212 11.88 2.29 -11.78
CA ALA A 212 10.45 2.00 -11.91
C ALA A 212 10.20 0.51 -12.15
N VAL A 213 10.02 -0.27 -11.08
CA VAL A 213 9.78 -1.72 -11.14
C VAL A 213 8.64 -2.09 -12.08
N ASP A 214 7.54 -1.31 -12.04
CA ASP A 214 6.35 -1.56 -12.88
C ASP A 214 6.66 -1.44 -14.38
N ALA A 215 7.57 -0.53 -14.78
CA ALA A 215 7.98 -0.38 -16.16
C ALA A 215 8.72 -1.62 -16.67
N TRP A 216 9.60 -2.19 -15.86
CA TRP A 216 10.30 -3.42 -16.18
C TRP A 216 9.36 -4.63 -16.23
N ALA A 217 8.42 -4.72 -15.29
CA ALA A 217 7.40 -5.77 -15.31
C ALA A 217 6.53 -5.68 -16.56
N TYR A 218 6.19 -4.47 -17.00
CA TYR A 218 5.42 -4.25 -18.21
C TYR A 218 6.21 -4.63 -19.46
N LEU A 219 7.48 -4.21 -19.55
CA LEU A 219 8.37 -4.60 -20.66
C LEU A 219 8.46 -6.12 -20.82
N TYR A 220 8.74 -6.81 -19.71
CA TYR A 220 8.81 -8.26 -19.70
C TYR A 220 7.49 -8.90 -20.19
N SER A 221 6.37 -8.46 -19.62
CA SER A 221 5.06 -9.03 -19.94
C SER A 221 4.67 -8.80 -21.39
N GLN A 222 4.95 -7.61 -21.91
CA GLN A 222 4.71 -7.25 -23.33
C GLN A 222 5.51 -8.14 -24.28
N ILE A 223 6.83 -8.33 -24.04
CA ILE A 223 7.67 -9.16 -24.89
C ILE A 223 7.32 -10.64 -24.76
N ARG A 224 7.05 -11.11 -23.53
CA ARG A 224 6.61 -12.50 -23.28
C ARG A 224 5.34 -12.84 -24.06
N GLN A 225 4.39 -11.90 -24.10
CA GLN A 225 3.13 -12.08 -24.85
C GLN A 225 3.32 -12.02 -26.37
N ALA A 226 4.18 -11.12 -26.85
CA ALA A 226 4.39 -10.91 -28.26
C ALA A 226 5.34 -11.94 -28.91
N GLU A 227 6.30 -12.44 -28.17
CA GLU A 227 7.37 -13.29 -28.67
C GLU A 227 7.50 -14.60 -27.86
N SER A 228 8.22 -14.54 -26.70
CA SER A 228 8.41 -15.68 -25.81
C SER A 228 8.99 -15.24 -24.45
N GLU A 229 8.97 -16.14 -23.47
CA GLU A 229 9.62 -15.95 -22.17
C GLU A 229 11.14 -15.73 -22.32
N ASP A 230 11.82 -16.54 -23.11
CA ASP A 230 13.26 -16.42 -23.34
C ASP A 230 13.64 -15.09 -24.00
N ALA A 231 12.85 -14.63 -24.97
CA ALA A 231 13.05 -13.33 -25.60
C ALA A 231 12.89 -12.19 -24.58
N ALA A 232 11.86 -12.27 -23.74
CA ALA A 232 11.61 -11.29 -22.70
C ALA A 232 12.74 -11.21 -21.66
N LEU A 233 13.22 -12.35 -21.17
CA LEU A 233 14.33 -12.40 -20.23
C LEU A 233 15.62 -11.82 -20.84
N LYS A 234 15.93 -12.18 -22.09
CA LYS A 234 17.09 -11.63 -22.82
C LYS A 234 16.98 -10.12 -23.03
N ALA A 235 15.81 -9.64 -23.42
CA ALA A 235 15.59 -8.21 -23.64
C ALA A 235 15.71 -7.39 -22.36
N VAL A 236 15.12 -7.87 -21.24
CA VAL A 236 15.23 -7.22 -19.93
C VAL A 236 16.69 -7.18 -19.48
N ALA A 237 17.43 -8.29 -19.57
CA ALA A 237 18.84 -8.33 -19.20
C ALA A 237 19.69 -7.40 -20.07
N ALA A 238 19.50 -7.43 -21.40
CA ALA A 238 20.24 -6.57 -22.33
C ALA A 238 19.98 -5.08 -22.09
N LEU A 239 18.74 -4.69 -21.75
CA LEU A 239 18.42 -3.32 -21.42
C LEU A 239 18.99 -2.91 -20.07
N ALA A 240 18.93 -3.80 -19.06
CA ALA A 240 19.50 -3.57 -17.73
C ALA A 240 21.03 -3.38 -17.77
N ASP A 241 21.72 -3.98 -18.74
CA ASP A 241 23.16 -3.91 -18.90
C ASP A 241 23.66 -2.78 -19.83
N LYS A 242 22.73 -2.10 -20.53
CA LYS A 242 23.09 -1.01 -21.47
C LYS A 242 23.81 0.16 -20.78
N GLU A 243 23.49 0.41 -19.52
CA GLU A 243 24.13 1.47 -18.75
C GLU A 243 24.96 0.89 -17.61
N PRO A 244 26.27 0.72 -17.78
CA PRO A 244 27.14 0.07 -16.79
C PRO A 244 27.18 0.80 -15.43
N ASN A 245 26.82 2.08 -15.38
CA ASN A 245 26.72 2.86 -14.14
C ASN A 245 25.34 2.76 -13.48
N ASN A 246 24.35 2.20 -14.17
CA ASN A 246 23.00 2.05 -13.63
C ASN A 246 22.87 0.69 -12.94
N ARG A 247 23.21 0.65 -11.66
CA ARG A 247 23.08 -0.55 -10.82
C ARG A 247 21.70 -0.68 -10.23
N THR A 248 20.65 -0.46 -11.02
CA THR A 248 19.30 -0.66 -10.52
C THR A 248 18.99 -2.14 -10.28
N ALA A 249 18.35 -2.44 -9.17
CA ALA A 249 17.82 -3.76 -8.87
C ALA A 249 16.43 -3.98 -9.51
N ALA A 250 15.79 -2.91 -9.99
CA ALA A 250 14.40 -2.90 -10.45
C ALA A 250 14.03 -3.98 -11.48
N PRO A 251 14.84 -4.28 -12.54
CA PRO A 251 14.48 -5.32 -13.50
C PRO A 251 14.33 -6.69 -12.83
N TYR A 252 15.20 -7.03 -11.90
CA TYR A 252 15.17 -8.32 -11.22
C TYR A 252 14.16 -8.39 -10.09
N ILE A 253 13.84 -7.25 -9.45
CA ILE A 253 12.70 -7.13 -8.53
C ILE A 253 11.39 -7.36 -9.30
N ALA A 254 11.26 -6.79 -10.49
CA ALA A 254 10.10 -6.98 -11.35
C ALA A 254 9.90 -8.46 -11.72
N LEU A 255 10.98 -9.11 -12.20
CA LEU A 255 10.96 -10.53 -12.53
C LEU A 255 10.64 -11.39 -11.31
N GLN A 256 11.26 -11.13 -10.16
CA GLN A 256 10.97 -11.82 -8.92
C GLN A 256 9.48 -11.75 -8.57
N GLY A 257 8.87 -10.57 -8.64
CA GLY A 257 7.45 -10.38 -8.34
C GLY A 257 6.53 -11.13 -9.29
N LEU A 258 6.85 -11.17 -10.58
CA LEU A 258 6.08 -11.91 -11.59
C LEU A 258 6.13 -13.42 -11.34
N TYR A 259 7.33 -13.97 -11.14
CA TYR A 259 7.49 -15.41 -10.89
C TYR A 259 7.00 -15.85 -9.50
N ALA A 260 7.02 -14.99 -8.49
CA ALA A 260 6.48 -15.30 -7.17
C ALA A 260 4.96 -15.55 -7.20
N ASN A 261 4.26 -15.02 -8.20
CA ASN A 261 2.83 -15.24 -8.41
C ASN A 261 2.51 -16.47 -9.27
N GLU A 262 3.51 -17.14 -9.81
CA GLU A 262 3.33 -18.39 -10.58
C GLU A 262 3.45 -19.61 -9.64
N GLU A 263 2.59 -20.61 -9.82
CA GLU A 263 2.54 -21.81 -8.96
C GLU A 263 3.88 -22.56 -8.88
N THR A 264 4.63 -22.60 -9.98
CA THR A 264 5.95 -23.24 -10.08
C THR A 264 7.12 -22.25 -10.15
N GLY A 265 6.86 -20.96 -9.93
CA GLY A 265 7.83 -19.89 -10.16
C GLY A 265 8.80 -19.61 -9.01
N ARG A 266 8.65 -20.32 -7.87
CA ARG A 266 9.37 -20.01 -6.62
C ARG A 266 10.89 -20.01 -6.76
N ASP A 267 11.45 -21.00 -7.43
CA ASP A 267 12.90 -21.12 -7.59
C ASP A 267 13.45 -19.99 -8.46
N LYS A 268 12.75 -19.65 -9.56
CA LYS A 268 13.08 -18.50 -10.41
C LYS A 268 12.92 -17.18 -9.65
N ALA A 269 11.86 -17.03 -8.85
CA ALA A 269 11.67 -15.85 -8.01
C ALA A 269 12.85 -15.67 -7.03
N LEU A 270 13.32 -16.74 -6.41
CA LEU A 270 14.49 -16.71 -5.53
C LEU A 270 15.78 -16.35 -6.29
N GLU A 271 15.97 -16.89 -7.49
CA GLU A 271 17.11 -16.56 -8.35
C GLU A 271 17.11 -15.06 -8.69
N PHE A 272 15.97 -14.52 -9.15
CA PHE A 272 15.86 -13.10 -9.47
C PHE A 272 16.00 -12.18 -8.26
N ALA A 273 15.51 -12.59 -7.08
CA ALA A 273 15.73 -11.83 -5.85
C ALA A 273 17.21 -11.76 -5.47
N LYS A 274 17.97 -12.86 -5.65
CA LYS A 274 19.43 -12.87 -5.47
C LYS A 274 20.15 -11.98 -6.48
N LEU A 275 19.73 -12.01 -7.74
CA LEU A 275 20.24 -11.12 -8.78
C LEU A 275 19.95 -9.64 -8.46
N ALA A 276 18.76 -9.31 -7.98
CA ALA A 276 18.42 -7.96 -7.55
C ALA A 276 19.38 -7.44 -6.47
N VAL A 277 19.63 -8.23 -5.43
CA VAL A 277 20.58 -7.88 -4.37
C VAL A 277 22.02 -7.80 -4.90
N SER A 278 22.44 -8.69 -5.81
CA SER A 278 23.77 -8.63 -6.40
C SER A 278 23.97 -7.38 -7.26
N ARG A 279 22.90 -6.89 -7.90
CA ARG A 279 22.92 -5.67 -8.70
C ARG A 279 23.04 -4.42 -7.84
N ASN A 280 22.28 -4.38 -6.75
CA ASN A 280 22.35 -3.32 -5.75
C ASN A 280 22.12 -3.90 -4.34
N GLU A 281 23.21 -4.23 -3.64
CA GLU A 281 23.17 -4.80 -2.29
C GLU A 281 22.53 -3.86 -1.25
N ASN A 282 22.42 -2.58 -1.57
CA ASN A 282 21.88 -1.55 -0.71
C ASN A 282 20.41 -1.17 -1.04
N ASP A 283 19.79 -1.81 -2.02
CA ASP A 283 18.40 -1.54 -2.37
C ASP A 283 17.45 -2.15 -1.33
N PRO A 284 16.65 -1.32 -0.61
CA PRO A 284 15.76 -1.83 0.44
C PRO A 284 14.73 -2.82 -0.09
N LEU A 285 14.20 -2.58 -1.29
CA LEU A 285 13.16 -3.44 -1.87
C LEU A 285 13.73 -4.79 -2.28
N ALA A 286 14.94 -4.83 -2.86
CA ALA A 286 15.63 -6.07 -3.16
C ALA A 286 15.89 -6.90 -1.88
N LEU A 287 16.33 -6.25 -0.80
CA LEU A 287 16.55 -6.90 0.49
C LEU A 287 15.25 -7.44 1.09
N ILE A 288 14.14 -6.68 0.99
CA ILE A 288 12.82 -7.12 1.45
C ILE A 288 12.37 -8.36 0.66
N CYS A 289 12.45 -8.32 -0.67
CA CYS A 289 12.04 -9.43 -1.54
C CYS A 289 12.82 -10.70 -1.22
N LEU A 290 14.15 -10.61 -1.13
CA LEU A 290 14.98 -11.78 -0.85
C LEU A 290 14.77 -12.33 0.57
N SER A 291 14.70 -11.46 1.57
CA SER A 291 14.45 -11.90 2.95
C SER A 291 13.06 -12.52 3.15
N ALA A 292 12.04 -12.01 2.43
CA ALA A 292 10.70 -12.59 2.46
C ALA A 292 10.68 -14.01 1.86
N LEU A 293 11.37 -14.22 0.74
CA LEU A 293 11.48 -15.54 0.11
C LEU A 293 12.23 -16.56 0.99
N TYR A 294 13.30 -16.13 1.66
CA TYR A 294 13.97 -16.97 2.67
C TYR A 294 13.02 -17.30 3.84
N GLY A 295 12.20 -16.34 4.28
CA GLY A 295 11.19 -16.57 5.33
C GLY A 295 10.15 -17.60 4.93
N GLN A 296 9.64 -17.54 3.70
CA GLN A 296 8.74 -18.54 3.15
C GLN A 296 9.38 -19.95 3.04
N ALA A 297 10.70 -19.99 2.87
CA ALA A 297 11.47 -21.23 2.87
C ALA A 297 11.82 -21.73 4.28
N GLY A 298 11.58 -20.95 5.33
CA GLY A 298 12.02 -21.25 6.69
C GLY A 298 13.53 -21.07 6.90
N ASP A 299 14.23 -20.46 5.96
CA ASP A 299 15.70 -20.24 6.02
C ASP A 299 16.03 -18.96 6.81
N LEU A 300 15.87 -19.07 8.13
CA LEU A 300 16.08 -17.97 9.05
C LEU A 300 17.56 -17.53 9.11
N ASP A 301 18.48 -18.46 8.91
CA ASP A 301 19.92 -18.14 8.94
C ASP A 301 20.31 -17.27 7.76
N SER A 302 19.79 -17.54 6.57
CA SER A 302 19.99 -16.68 5.39
C SER A 302 19.41 -15.28 5.58
N ILE A 303 18.23 -15.14 6.22
CA ILE A 303 17.68 -13.82 6.57
C ILE A 303 18.63 -13.06 7.49
N ILE A 304 19.10 -13.73 8.57
CA ILE A 304 19.97 -13.10 9.56
C ILE A 304 21.30 -12.67 8.91
N ASN A 305 21.89 -13.53 8.09
CA ASN A 305 23.16 -13.22 7.40
C ASN A 305 23.02 -12.11 6.38
N LEU A 306 21.90 -12.06 5.64
CA LEU A 306 21.59 -11.01 4.68
C LEU A 306 21.43 -9.66 5.39
N LEU A 307 20.55 -9.61 6.38
CA LEU A 307 20.09 -8.35 6.97
C LEU A 307 21.03 -7.79 8.05
N ALA A 308 21.89 -8.62 8.65
CA ALA A 308 22.87 -8.16 9.65
C ALA A 308 23.81 -7.07 9.13
N LYS A 309 24.11 -7.06 7.83
CA LYS A 309 24.96 -6.05 7.17
C LYS A 309 24.23 -4.72 6.92
N HIS A 310 22.91 -4.70 7.08
CA HIS A 310 22.03 -3.58 6.71
C HIS A 310 21.21 -3.06 7.89
N GLU A 311 21.65 -3.25 9.14
CA GLU A 311 20.92 -2.85 10.35
C GLU A 311 20.54 -1.36 10.36
N SER A 312 21.39 -0.48 9.79
CA SER A 312 21.10 0.95 9.70
C SER A 312 19.88 1.28 8.83
N LYS A 313 19.52 0.44 7.86
CA LYS A 313 18.36 0.64 6.97
C LYS A 313 17.05 0.28 7.65
N MET A 314 17.07 -0.53 8.70
CA MET A 314 15.89 -0.95 9.43
C MET A 314 15.23 0.21 10.19
N THR A 315 16.00 1.26 10.50
CA THR A 315 15.45 2.46 11.13
C THR A 315 14.57 3.30 10.19
N SER A 316 14.59 3.02 8.89
CA SER A 316 13.79 3.72 7.88
C SER A 316 12.70 2.85 7.23
N ASP A 317 12.76 1.53 7.35
CA ASP A 317 11.79 0.62 6.73
C ASP A 317 11.34 -0.48 7.70
N VAL A 318 10.08 -0.42 8.07
CA VAL A 318 9.46 -1.35 9.03
C VAL A 318 9.42 -2.80 8.52
N ARG A 319 9.40 -3.01 7.19
CA ARG A 319 9.37 -4.36 6.60
C ARG A 319 10.71 -5.07 6.78
N LEU A 320 11.82 -4.35 6.56
CA LEU A 320 13.16 -4.86 6.84
C LEU A 320 13.32 -5.17 8.34
N ALA A 321 12.90 -4.24 9.19
CA ALA A 321 12.93 -4.41 10.63
C ALA A 321 12.15 -5.64 11.08
N ASN A 322 10.96 -5.85 10.52
CA ASN A 322 10.11 -7.00 10.85
C ASN A 322 10.75 -8.32 10.40
N ASN A 323 11.23 -8.41 9.15
CA ASN A 323 11.85 -9.64 8.64
C ASN A 323 13.05 -10.05 9.50
N TYR A 324 13.88 -9.09 9.91
CA TYR A 324 15.04 -9.36 10.75
C TYR A 324 14.64 -9.70 12.19
N PHE A 325 13.72 -8.97 12.76
CA PHE A 325 13.17 -9.24 14.10
C PHE A 325 12.61 -10.66 14.20
N GLU A 326 11.73 -11.05 13.28
CA GLU A 326 11.11 -12.38 13.28
C GLU A 326 12.15 -13.50 13.17
N ALA A 327 13.15 -13.35 12.30
CA ALA A 327 14.23 -14.32 12.16
C ALA A 327 15.06 -14.46 13.45
N LEU A 328 15.46 -13.34 14.06
CA LEU A 328 16.21 -13.34 15.32
C LEU A 328 15.39 -13.92 16.47
N PHE A 329 14.11 -13.57 16.56
CA PHE A 329 13.21 -14.00 17.63
C PHE A 329 12.93 -15.51 17.56
N GLN A 330 12.64 -16.04 16.36
CA GLN A 330 12.45 -17.48 16.16
C GLN A 330 13.73 -18.28 16.45
N LYS A 331 14.91 -17.72 16.14
CA LYS A 331 16.21 -18.30 16.51
C LYS A 331 16.58 -18.06 17.97
N ARG A 332 15.69 -17.47 18.78
CA ARG A 332 15.88 -17.15 20.22
C ARG A 332 17.14 -16.31 20.51
N GLN A 333 17.55 -15.45 19.57
CA GLN A 333 18.70 -14.55 19.73
C GLN A 333 18.24 -13.27 20.46
N ILE A 334 17.78 -13.42 21.71
CA ILE A 334 17.10 -12.36 22.47
C ILE A 334 17.97 -11.12 22.68
N ASP A 335 19.27 -11.27 22.88
CA ASP A 335 20.17 -10.11 23.04
C ASP A 335 20.21 -9.26 21.77
N ARG A 336 20.24 -9.90 20.58
CA ARG A 336 20.20 -9.18 19.30
C ARG A 336 18.82 -8.56 19.04
N VAL A 337 17.75 -9.25 19.41
CA VAL A 337 16.38 -8.71 19.36
C VAL A 337 16.29 -7.43 20.19
N THR A 338 16.78 -7.45 21.45
CA THR A 338 16.75 -6.30 22.34
C THR A 338 17.57 -5.14 21.77
N LYS A 339 18.78 -5.42 21.25
CA LYS A 339 19.63 -4.40 20.61
C LYS A 339 18.92 -3.77 19.40
N LEU A 340 18.30 -4.58 18.55
CA LEU A 340 17.54 -4.12 17.39
C LEU A 340 16.38 -3.20 17.82
N LEU A 341 15.54 -3.65 18.77
CA LEU A 341 14.38 -2.89 19.21
C LEU A 341 14.78 -1.55 19.86
N ASN A 342 15.88 -1.50 20.61
CA ASN A 342 16.42 -0.26 21.16
C ASN A 342 16.87 0.72 20.06
N ALA A 343 17.52 0.23 19.01
CA ALA A 343 17.90 1.06 17.86
C ALA A 343 16.68 1.60 17.12
N LEU A 344 15.65 0.76 16.88
CA LEU A 344 14.42 1.13 16.19
C LEU A 344 13.57 2.13 16.99
N ALA A 345 13.59 2.06 18.33
CA ALA A 345 12.88 3.01 19.21
C ALA A 345 13.39 4.46 19.05
N GLY A 346 14.65 4.64 18.63
CA GLY A 346 15.24 5.93 18.28
C GLY A 346 14.94 6.45 16.88
N SER A 347 14.20 5.69 16.06
CA SER A 347 13.91 6.05 14.66
C SER A 347 13.12 7.34 14.56
N GLN A 348 13.35 8.10 13.48
CA GLN A 348 12.51 9.23 13.08
C GLN A 348 11.25 8.77 12.33
N ASN A 349 11.25 7.55 11.78
CA ASN A 349 10.09 6.96 11.13
C ASN A 349 9.07 6.51 12.20
N ARG A 350 7.87 7.09 12.16
CA ARG A 350 6.80 6.84 13.14
C ARG A 350 6.37 5.37 13.15
N GLU A 351 6.27 4.72 12.00
CA GLU A 351 5.86 3.32 11.88
C GLU A 351 6.90 2.39 12.50
N VAL A 352 8.18 2.63 12.21
CA VAL A 352 9.30 1.85 12.78
C VAL A 352 9.34 2.02 14.30
N LYS A 353 9.15 3.25 14.80
CA LYS A 353 9.11 3.52 16.23
C LYS A 353 7.94 2.81 16.92
N GLN A 354 6.75 2.85 16.30
CA GLN A 354 5.57 2.16 16.83
C GLN A 354 5.78 0.64 16.86
N PHE A 355 6.32 0.08 15.77
CA PHE A 355 6.71 -1.32 15.68
C PHE A 355 7.66 -1.72 16.83
N ALA A 356 8.69 -0.93 17.09
CA ALA A 356 9.64 -1.20 18.17
C ALA A 356 8.96 -1.25 19.55
N ILE A 357 8.03 -0.33 19.83
CA ILE A 357 7.29 -0.28 21.10
C ILE A 357 6.42 -1.53 21.26
N GLU A 358 5.68 -1.90 20.23
CA GLU A 358 4.78 -3.06 20.27
C GLU A 358 5.55 -4.38 20.42
N ARG A 359 6.63 -4.55 19.66
CA ARG A 359 7.46 -5.75 19.75
C ARG A 359 8.24 -5.84 21.05
N SER A 360 8.67 -4.72 21.64
CA SER A 360 9.32 -4.72 22.97
C SER A 360 8.38 -5.22 24.05
N ARG A 361 7.09 -4.82 24.00
CA ARG A 361 6.08 -5.33 24.93
C ARG A 361 5.85 -6.83 24.77
N ALA A 362 5.75 -7.31 23.52
CA ALA A 362 5.57 -8.72 23.20
C ALA A 362 6.76 -9.57 23.70
N VAL A 363 7.99 -9.11 23.48
CA VAL A 363 9.21 -9.78 23.96
C VAL A 363 9.24 -9.82 25.50
N ALA A 364 8.90 -8.72 26.19
CA ALA A 364 8.85 -8.67 27.64
C ALA A 364 7.83 -9.67 28.22
N GLN A 365 6.64 -9.75 27.62
CA GLN A 365 5.61 -10.72 28.01
C GLN A 365 6.09 -12.17 27.79
N TYR A 366 6.70 -12.45 26.64
CA TYR A 366 7.27 -13.77 26.35
C TYR A 366 8.32 -14.18 27.40
N LEU A 367 9.25 -13.30 27.76
CA LEU A 367 10.29 -13.57 28.75
C LEU A 367 9.69 -13.79 30.15
N GLN A 368 8.68 -13.01 30.52
CA GLN A 368 7.96 -13.19 31.78
C GLN A 368 7.25 -14.55 31.87
N GLN A 369 6.59 -14.97 30.79
CA GLN A 369 5.96 -16.29 30.72
C GLN A 369 6.98 -17.43 30.82
N GLN A 370 8.12 -17.31 30.16
CA GLN A 370 9.23 -18.27 30.26
C GLN A 370 9.74 -18.39 31.70
N GLN A 371 9.94 -17.27 32.38
CA GLN A 371 10.37 -17.27 33.79
C GLN A 371 9.33 -17.94 34.72
N GLN A 372 8.04 -17.68 34.51
CA GLN A 372 6.97 -18.30 35.28
C GLN A 372 6.91 -19.82 35.06
N GLN A 373 7.10 -20.29 33.80
CA GLN A 373 7.13 -21.71 33.49
C GLN A 373 8.33 -22.40 34.15
N LEU A 374 9.50 -21.78 34.17
CA LEU A 374 10.71 -22.31 34.82
C LEU A 374 10.54 -22.33 36.35
N ALA A 375 9.96 -21.29 36.92
CA ALA A 375 9.68 -21.23 38.38
C ALA A 375 8.63 -22.29 38.78
N GLY A 376 7.59 -22.50 37.98
CA GLY A 376 6.59 -23.53 38.20
C GLY A 376 7.17 -24.95 38.09
N ALA A 377 8.08 -25.17 37.14
CA ALA A 377 8.79 -26.45 36.98
C ALA A 377 9.78 -26.74 38.18
N ALA A 378 10.40 -25.69 38.71
CA ALA A 378 11.32 -25.80 39.85
C ALA A 378 10.60 -25.93 41.21
N GLY A 379 9.33 -25.43 41.30
CA GLY A 379 8.49 -25.52 42.50
C GLY A 379 7.69 -26.82 42.61
N GLY A 380 7.66 -27.67 41.60
CA GLY A 380 7.06 -29.01 41.64
C GLY A 380 7.96 -29.97 42.40
N GLY A 381 7.89 -29.87 43.74
CA GLY A 381 8.64 -30.71 44.65
C GLY A 381 8.40 -32.20 44.40
N VAL A 382 9.45 -32.96 44.55
CA VAL A 382 9.51 -34.43 44.55
C VAL A 382 8.36 -34.97 45.41
N PRO A 383 7.44 -35.83 44.91
CA PRO A 383 6.43 -36.50 45.76
C PRO A 383 7.11 -37.33 46.84
N GLY A 384 6.75 -37.09 48.09
CA GLY A 384 7.26 -37.58 49.34
C GLY A 384 7.85 -38.98 49.37
N LEU A 385 9.05 -39.05 49.91
CA LEU A 385 9.56 -40.27 50.52
C LEU A 385 8.64 -40.61 51.73
N PRO A 386 8.19 -41.86 51.88
CA PRO A 386 7.42 -42.29 53.05
C PRO A 386 8.31 -42.21 54.28
N LYS A 387 7.83 -41.48 55.29
CA LYS A 387 8.44 -41.53 56.63
C LYS A 387 8.36 -42.94 57.16
N ARG A 388 9.51 -43.61 57.30
CA ARG A 388 9.61 -44.82 58.17
C ARG A 388 9.43 -44.39 59.57
N GLY A 389 8.36 -44.88 60.19
CA GLY A 389 8.16 -44.95 61.65
C GLY A 389 8.88 -46.17 62.21
#